data_04b83f1a887fde1970973968cf441db6
#
_entry.id   04b83f1a887fde1970973968cf441db6
#
_cell.length_a   1.000
_cell.length_b   1.000
_cell.length_c   1.000
_cell.angle_alpha   90.00
_cell.angle_beta   90.00
_cell.angle_gamma   90.00
#
_symmetry.space_group_name_H-M   'P 1'
#
loop_
_entity.id
_entity.type
_entity.pdbx_description
1 polymer ?
#
loop_
_entity_poly.entity_id
_entity_poly.type
_entity_poly.pdbx_seq_one_letter_code
_entity_poly.pdbx_strand_id
1 'polypeptide(L)'
;FKDCKDANEYLLKYGGIALADTIRDAIDIPVTDIVNLKAERDDIYNFYLNGEDSGLVWDVTFDDCCKWETRRLAVVTGIPGHGKSEFVDYIAAKLNIEHGFKVGYFSPENIPIRNHYAKIASKLTGKRFKAPNIDNAEYDEVFDYIEDNFHFILPEEDLSIENILEKGKYLVKKYGIKVFVLDPYNKIEHLRGKNETETEYISRVLDRLTMFAKRYDVLVFLVAHPRKMGKENGKLEIPNLYDISGSAHFYNKCDYGITVFRLYGDKENPINEVYIRFQKIKFSYLGEGGEVKCKRNYNNGRYEAFDKDVLQWDNSNWLHKREVPAELWDFGEIDNNIPF
;
A
#
# COMPACT_ATOMS: atom_id res chain seq x y z
N PHE A 1 22.35 -35.79 -18.58
CA PHE A 1 22.92 -36.68 -19.62
C PHE A 1 21.80 -37.45 -20.29
N LYS A 2 21.52 -37.15 -21.55
CA LYS A 2 20.44 -37.74 -22.30
C LYS A 2 20.66 -39.25 -22.40
N ASP A 3 19.66 -40.07 -21.99
CA ASP A 3 19.63 -41.54 -22.07
C ASP A 3 20.78 -42.25 -21.32
N CYS A 4 21.42 -41.59 -20.34
CA CYS A 4 22.50 -42.12 -19.53
C CYS A 4 22.29 -41.79 -18.04
N LYS A 5 22.64 -42.71 -17.17
CA LYS A 5 22.51 -42.58 -15.72
C LYS A 5 23.44 -41.55 -15.11
N ASP A 6 24.68 -41.49 -15.66
CA ASP A 6 25.73 -40.63 -15.18
C ASP A 6 26.72 -40.23 -16.30
N ALA A 7 27.70 -39.40 -15.96
CA ALA A 7 28.74 -38.93 -16.87
C ALA A 7 29.63 -40.05 -17.40
N ASN A 8 29.85 -41.11 -16.61
CA ASN A 8 30.68 -42.25 -17.02
C ASN A 8 30.00 -43.10 -18.08
N GLU A 9 28.71 -43.38 -17.88
CA GLU A 9 27.91 -44.08 -18.90
C GLU A 9 27.82 -43.27 -20.21
N TYR A 10 27.67 -41.94 -20.10
CA TYR A 10 27.63 -41.06 -21.25
C TYR A 10 28.98 -41.03 -21.98
N LEU A 11 30.09 -40.97 -21.23
CA LEU A 11 31.45 -41.02 -21.79
C LEU A 11 31.69 -42.32 -22.57
N LEU A 12 31.31 -43.47 -22.01
CA LEU A 12 31.45 -44.77 -22.65
C LEU A 12 30.60 -44.92 -23.91
N LYS A 13 29.43 -44.29 -23.92
CA LYS A 13 28.47 -44.39 -25.04
C LYS A 13 28.76 -43.41 -26.17
N TYR A 14 29.13 -42.17 -25.84
CA TYR A 14 29.23 -41.07 -26.80
C TYR A 14 30.62 -40.48 -26.93
N GLY A 15 31.57 -40.90 -26.10
CA GLY A 15 32.98 -40.47 -26.16
C GLY A 15 33.26 -39.13 -25.45
N GLY A 16 34.56 -38.84 -25.31
CA GLY A 16 35.04 -37.71 -24.51
C GLY A 16 34.67 -36.34 -25.07
N ILE A 17 34.63 -36.21 -26.38
CA ILE A 17 34.29 -34.93 -27.05
C ILE A 17 32.80 -34.57 -26.72
N ALA A 18 31.90 -35.52 -26.93
CA ALA A 18 30.47 -35.32 -26.64
C ALA A 18 30.21 -35.02 -25.15
N LEU A 19 30.97 -35.66 -24.26
CA LEU A 19 30.87 -35.34 -22.82
C LEU A 19 31.36 -33.92 -22.52
N ALA A 20 32.49 -33.51 -23.10
CA ALA A 20 33.02 -32.16 -22.89
C ALA A 20 32.08 -31.08 -23.43
N ASP A 21 31.45 -31.31 -24.57
CA ASP A 21 30.45 -30.40 -25.12
C ASP A 21 29.20 -30.33 -24.24
N THR A 22 28.69 -31.49 -23.77
CA THR A 22 27.55 -31.53 -22.85
C THR A 22 27.82 -30.81 -21.53
N ILE A 23 29.05 -30.88 -21.01
CA ILE A 23 29.45 -30.15 -19.81
C ILE A 23 29.57 -28.66 -20.07
N ARG A 24 30.10 -28.27 -21.24
CA ARG A 24 30.22 -26.86 -21.66
C ARG A 24 28.88 -26.19 -21.85
N ASP A 25 27.94 -26.93 -22.43
CA ASP A 25 26.58 -26.47 -22.72
C ASP A 25 25.62 -26.70 -21.53
N ALA A 26 26.10 -27.21 -20.40
CA ALA A 26 25.31 -27.41 -19.19
C ALA A 26 24.77 -26.06 -18.69
N ILE A 27 23.47 -26.01 -18.53
CA ILE A 27 22.79 -24.85 -17.92
C ILE A 27 22.98 -24.96 -16.41
N ASP A 28 23.47 -23.90 -15.79
CA ASP A 28 23.53 -23.79 -14.33
C ASP A 28 22.11 -23.95 -13.75
N ILE A 29 21.97 -24.89 -12.83
CA ILE A 29 20.73 -25.00 -12.04
C ILE A 29 20.68 -23.74 -11.16
N PRO A 30 19.67 -22.85 -11.37
CA PRO A 30 19.59 -21.65 -10.55
C PRO A 30 19.42 -22.05 -9.08
N VAL A 31 20.39 -21.62 -8.25
CA VAL A 31 20.26 -21.78 -6.81
C VAL A 31 19.18 -20.80 -6.34
N THR A 32 18.19 -21.34 -5.63
CA THR A 32 17.11 -20.54 -5.06
C THR A 32 17.70 -19.39 -4.23
N ASP A 33 17.14 -18.20 -4.36
CA ASP A 33 17.55 -16.98 -3.63
C ASP A 33 18.92 -16.36 -4.06
N ILE A 34 19.57 -16.88 -5.10
CA ILE A 34 20.74 -16.24 -5.71
C ILE A 34 20.34 -15.61 -7.03
N VAL A 35 20.53 -14.28 -7.13
CA VAL A 35 20.22 -13.53 -8.33
C VAL A 35 21.25 -13.80 -9.42
N ASN A 36 20.80 -14.21 -10.61
CA ASN A 36 21.65 -14.32 -11.77
C ASN A 36 21.62 -12.99 -12.56
N LEU A 37 22.65 -12.16 -12.40
CA LEU A 37 22.73 -10.87 -13.07
C LEU A 37 22.68 -10.95 -14.60
N LYS A 38 23.01 -12.10 -15.22
CA LYS A 38 22.83 -12.27 -16.68
C LYS A 38 21.36 -12.32 -17.08
N ALA A 39 20.50 -12.88 -16.20
CA ALA A 39 19.07 -12.89 -16.45
C ALA A 39 18.43 -11.49 -16.31
N GLU A 40 19.01 -10.65 -15.43
CA GLU A 40 18.58 -9.27 -15.19
C GLU A 40 19.18 -8.23 -16.16
N ARG A 41 19.99 -8.68 -17.14
CA ARG A 41 20.78 -7.77 -17.97
C ARG A 41 19.95 -6.77 -18.74
N ASP A 42 18.82 -7.19 -19.31
CA ASP A 42 17.98 -6.33 -20.12
C ASP A 42 17.24 -5.31 -19.25
N ASP A 43 16.79 -5.71 -18.07
CA ASP A 43 16.20 -4.82 -17.08
C ASP A 43 17.21 -3.78 -16.60
N ILE A 44 18.41 -4.22 -16.22
CA ILE A 44 19.52 -3.32 -15.85
C ILE A 44 19.89 -2.36 -16.99
N TYR A 45 19.88 -2.84 -18.23
CA TYR A 45 20.18 -2.00 -19.39
C TYR A 45 19.08 -0.98 -19.67
N ASN A 46 17.81 -1.36 -19.51
CA ASN A 46 16.67 -0.44 -19.58
C ASN A 46 16.76 0.64 -18.51
N PHE A 47 17.09 0.26 -17.28
CA PHE A 47 17.38 1.19 -16.19
C PHE A 47 18.52 2.16 -16.54
N TYR A 48 19.62 1.65 -17.14
CA TYR A 48 20.73 2.50 -17.59
C TYR A 48 20.31 3.53 -18.63
N LEU A 49 19.42 3.16 -19.56
CA LEU A 49 18.97 4.04 -20.64
C LEU A 49 17.94 5.08 -20.17
N ASN A 50 17.03 4.69 -19.31
CA ASN A 50 15.83 5.46 -18.98
C ASN A 50 15.88 6.04 -17.56
N GLY A 51 16.82 5.60 -16.71
CA GLY A 51 16.89 5.94 -15.31
C GLY A 51 15.88 5.17 -14.44
N GLU A 52 15.73 5.57 -13.20
CA GLU A 52 14.74 5.02 -12.26
C GLU A 52 13.32 5.41 -12.68
N ASP A 53 12.38 4.49 -12.49
CA ASP A 53 10.96 4.83 -12.54
C ASP A 53 10.66 5.89 -11.48
N SER A 54 9.99 6.95 -11.89
CA SER A 54 9.74 8.10 -11.01
C SER A 54 8.72 7.82 -9.90
N GLY A 55 8.27 6.57 -9.74
CA GLY A 55 7.18 6.20 -8.84
C GLY A 55 5.80 6.61 -9.37
N LEU A 56 4.74 6.13 -8.72
CA LEU A 56 3.36 6.39 -9.09
C LEU A 56 2.93 7.76 -8.57
N VAL A 57 2.64 8.70 -9.48
CA VAL A 57 1.99 9.97 -9.15
C VAL A 57 0.54 9.71 -8.75
N TRP A 58 0.00 10.46 -7.81
CA TRP A 58 -1.34 10.18 -7.28
C TRP A 58 -2.15 11.43 -6.95
N ASP A 59 -1.48 12.52 -6.59
CA ASP A 59 -2.13 13.78 -6.28
C ASP A 59 -1.13 14.94 -6.36
N VAL A 60 -1.39 15.89 -7.24
CA VAL A 60 -0.53 17.06 -7.48
C VAL A 60 -0.16 17.84 -6.21
N THR A 61 -0.97 17.75 -5.16
CA THR A 61 -0.70 18.40 -3.87
C THR A 61 0.44 17.73 -3.10
N PHE A 62 0.67 16.43 -3.34
CA PHE A 62 1.58 15.59 -2.54
C PHE A 62 2.71 14.95 -3.35
N ASP A 63 2.65 14.95 -4.68
CA ASP A 63 3.57 14.21 -5.56
C ASP A 63 5.03 14.64 -5.43
N ASP A 64 5.29 15.93 -5.13
CA ASP A 64 6.65 16.40 -4.87
C ASP A 64 7.23 15.81 -3.58
N CYS A 65 6.40 15.62 -2.57
CA CYS A 65 6.82 15.02 -1.31
C CYS A 65 6.91 13.51 -1.37
N CYS A 66 5.96 12.87 -2.07
CA CYS A 66 5.84 11.40 -2.04
C CYS A 66 5.09 10.88 -3.26
N LYS A 67 5.75 10.02 -4.02
CA LYS A 67 5.16 9.12 -5.01
C LYS A 67 5.16 7.70 -4.45
N TRP A 68 4.29 6.86 -4.96
CA TRP A 68 4.14 5.52 -4.42
C TRP A 68 4.79 4.45 -5.29
N GLU A 69 5.11 3.34 -4.67
CA GLU A 69 5.60 2.14 -5.33
C GLU A 69 5.03 0.92 -4.59
N THR A 70 4.68 -0.14 -5.31
CA THR A 70 4.35 -1.43 -4.69
C THR A 70 5.58 -2.06 -4.04
N ARG A 71 5.42 -3.19 -3.32
CA ARG A 71 6.51 -3.87 -2.58
C ARG A 71 7.06 -3.08 -1.40
N ARG A 72 6.33 -2.08 -0.92
CA ARG A 72 6.75 -1.16 0.15
C ARG A 72 5.82 -1.20 1.35
N LEU A 73 6.38 -0.84 2.50
CA LEU A 73 5.66 -0.67 3.75
C LEU A 73 5.60 0.82 4.11
N ALA A 74 4.39 1.35 4.19
CA ALA A 74 4.10 2.69 4.68
C ALA A 74 3.56 2.63 6.11
N VAL A 75 4.14 3.38 7.02
CA VAL A 75 3.63 3.56 8.39
C VAL A 75 3.05 4.95 8.54
N VAL A 76 1.79 5.00 8.97
CA VAL A 76 1.04 6.26 9.17
C VAL A 76 0.72 6.44 10.64
N THR A 77 1.17 7.55 11.22
CA THR A 77 0.93 7.88 12.62
C THR A 77 0.22 9.24 12.78
N GLY A 78 -0.13 9.57 13.98
CA GLY A 78 -0.79 10.83 14.37
C GLY A 78 -1.71 10.63 15.56
N ILE A 79 -2.08 11.71 16.21
CA ILE A 79 -2.94 11.68 17.39
C ILE A 79 -4.31 11.05 17.06
N PRO A 80 -4.94 10.28 17.97
CA PRO A 80 -6.31 9.79 17.76
C PRO A 80 -7.28 10.92 17.39
N GLY A 81 -8.13 10.69 16.38
CA GLY A 81 -9.07 11.69 15.89
C GLY A 81 -8.50 12.72 14.88
N HIS A 82 -7.20 12.76 14.63
CA HIS A 82 -6.58 13.73 13.71
C HIS A 82 -6.68 13.37 12.23
N GLY A 83 -7.33 12.23 11.86
CA GLY A 83 -7.68 11.93 10.48
C GLY A 83 -6.73 10.96 9.75
N LYS A 84 -5.92 10.16 10.48
CA LYS A 84 -5.04 9.13 9.88
C LYS A 84 -5.77 8.23 8.89
N SER A 85 -6.81 7.55 9.36
CA SER A 85 -7.63 6.63 8.55
C SER A 85 -8.26 7.33 7.34
N GLU A 86 -8.73 8.56 7.53
CA GLU A 86 -9.31 9.35 6.44
C GLU A 86 -8.29 9.70 5.35
N PHE A 87 -7.04 9.97 5.75
CA PHE A 87 -5.97 10.26 4.80
C PHE A 87 -5.52 8.98 4.07
N VAL A 88 -5.42 7.85 4.78
CA VAL A 88 -5.12 6.56 4.15
C VAL A 88 -6.23 6.14 3.18
N ASP A 89 -7.51 6.32 3.55
CA ASP A 89 -8.64 6.09 2.64
C ASP A 89 -8.59 7.00 1.40
N TYR A 90 -8.11 8.26 1.57
CA TYR A 90 -7.91 9.18 0.46
C TYR A 90 -6.81 8.71 -0.49
N ILE A 91 -5.65 8.31 0.04
CA ILE A 91 -4.55 7.74 -0.76
C ILE A 91 -5.04 6.50 -1.51
N ALA A 92 -5.71 5.58 -0.82
CA ALA A 92 -6.20 4.34 -1.41
C ALA A 92 -7.21 4.58 -2.53
N ALA A 93 -8.15 5.53 -2.35
CA ALA A 93 -9.09 5.93 -3.38
C ALA A 93 -8.40 6.57 -4.59
N LYS A 94 -7.39 7.42 -4.36
CA LYS A 94 -6.58 8.02 -5.43
C LYS A 94 -5.80 6.97 -6.22
N LEU A 95 -5.08 6.08 -5.55
CA LEU A 95 -4.34 5.00 -6.21
C LEU A 95 -5.28 4.05 -6.99
N ASN A 96 -6.50 3.84 -6.50
CA ASN A 96 -7.49 3.06 -7.22
C ASN A 96 -7.95 3.78 -8.49
N ILE A 97 -8.28 5.07 -8.42
CA ILE A 97 -8.76 5.85 -9.58
C ILE A 97 -7.64 6.07 -10.61
N GLU A 98 -6.45 6.48 -10.18
CA GLU A 98 -5.36 6.85 -11.09
C GLU A 98 -4.65 5.62 -11.72
N HIS A 99 -4.56 4.52 -10.97
CA HIS A 99 -3.78 3.34 -11.38
C HIS A 99 -4.58 2.03 -11.42
N GLY A 100 -5.88 2.06 -11.13
CA GLY A 100 -6.71 0.85 -11.09
C GLY A 100 -6.37 -0.12 -9.95
N PHE A 101 -5.64 0.32 -8.92
CA PHE A 101 -5.22 -0.54 -7.83
C PHE A 101 -6.41 -0.94 -6.96
N LYS A 102 -6.73 -2.21 -6.92
CA LYS A 102 -7.72 -2.75 -5.99
C LYS A 102 -7.16 -2.74 -4.57
N VAL A 103 -8.05 -2.53 -3.60
CA VAL A 103 -7.68 -2.28 -2.20
C VAL A 103 -8.25 -3.35 -1.28
N GLY A 104 -7.41 -3.89 -0.41
CA GLY A 104 -7.82 -4.74 0.70
C GLY A 104 -7.71 -3.99 2.04
N TYR A 105 -8.71 -4.12 2.90
CA TYR A 105 -8.74 -3.48 4.22
C TYR A 105 -8.86 -4.51 5.33
N PHE A 106 -8.02 -4.37 6.35
CA PHE A 106 -8.28 -4.84 7.70
C PHE A 106 -8.50 -3.60 8.58
N SER A 107 -9.75 -3.28 8.87
CA SER A 107 -10.12 -2.05 9.60
C SER A 107 -11.26 -2.30 10.60
N PRO A 108 -10.97 -3.02 11.72
CA PRO A 108 -11.99 -3.40 12.69
C PRO A 108 -12.60 -2.23 13.46
N GLU A 109 -12.01 -1.04 13.44
CA GLU A 109 -12.59 0.15 14.07
C GLU A 109 -13.69 0.80 13.21
N ASN A 110 -13.74 0.51 11.91
CA ASN A 110 -14.76 1.03 10.99
C ASN A 110 -16.01 0.12 10.88
N ILE A 111 -16.40 -0.49 12.02
CA ILE A 111 -17.63 -1.29 12.11
C ILE A 111 -18.77 -0.39 12.62
N PRO A 112 -20.01 -0.53 12.05
CA PRO A 112 -20.40 -1.41 10.96
C PRO A 112 -19.83 -0.95 9.60
N ILE A 113 -19.62 -1.90 8.69
CA ILE A 113 -18.95 -1.70 7.39
C ILE A 113 -19.55 -0.55 6.55
N ARG A 114 -20.86 -0.31 6.69
CA ARG A 114 -21.54 0.81 6.03
C ARG A 114 -20.91 2.18 6.32
N ASN A 115 -20.24 2.34 7.48
CA ASN A 115 -19.58 3.60 7.83
C ASN A 115 -18.29 3.78 7.03
N HIS A 116 -17.53 2.70 6.83
CA HIS A 116 -16.32 2.73 6.00
C HIS A 116 -16.69 2.88 4.52
N TYR A 117 -17.68 2.11 4.07
CA TYR A 117 -18.25 2.22 2.75
C TYR A 117 -18.64 3.67 2.42
N ALA A 118 -19.41 4.32 3.30
CA ALA A 118 -19.86 5.71 3.10
C ALA A 118 -18.71 6.71 2.96
N LYS A 119 -17.57 6.50 3.66
CA LYS A 119 -16.38 7.33 3.53
C LYS A 119 -15.72 7.17 2.16
N ILE A 120 -15.59 5.93 1.69
CA ILE A 120 -15.01 5.63 0.37
C ILE A 120 -15.92 6.17 -0.73
N ALA A 121 -17.22 5.87 -0.68
CA ALA A 121 -18.22 6.34 -1.63
C ALA A 121 -18.27 7.87 -1.73
N SER A 122 -18.17 8.57 -0.57
CA SER A 122 -18.09 10.04 -0.57
C SER A 122 -16.86 10.57 -1.31
N LYS A 123 -15.70 9.89 -1.15
CA LYS A 123 -14.48 10.27 -1.85
C LYS A 123 -14.59 10.03 -3.36
N LEU A 124 -15.18 8.92 -3.77
CA LEU A 124 -15.31 8.55 -5.17
C LEU A 124 -16.30 9.47 -5.90
N THR A 125 -17.48 9.69 -5.31
CA THR A 125 -18.55 10.52 -5.93
C THR A 125 -18.31 12.03 -5.80
N GLY A 126 -17.44 12.46 -4.88
CA GLY A 126 -17.23 13.88 -4.56
C GLY A 126 -18.36 14.50 -3.74
N LYS A 127 -19.33 13.70 -3.30
CA LYS A 127 -20.54 14.13 -2.60
C LYS A 127 -20.62 13.46 -1.23
N ARG A 128 -21.38 14.05 -0.30
CA ARG A 128 -21.71 13.40 0.95
C ARG A 128 -22.61 12.19 0.67
N PHE A 129 -22.23 11.00 1.14
CA PHE A 129 -23.03 9.76 0.97
C PHE A 129 -24.32 9.82 1.76
N LYS A 130 -25.30 10.47 1.19
CA LYS A 130 -26.65 10.64 1.76
C LYS A 130 -27.62 11.12 0.67
N ALA A 131 -28.84 10.56 0.60
CA ALA A 131 -29.93 11.11 -0.19
C ALA A 131 -30.29 12.54 0.31
N PRO A 132 -30.61 13.49 -0.57
CA PRO A 132 -30.67 13.38 -2.03
C PRO A 132 -29.34 13.73 -2.75
N ASN A 133 -28.21 13.85 -2.04
CA ASN A 133 -26.94 14.25 -2.67
C ASN A 133 -26.47 13.25 -3.74
N ILE A 134 -26.75 11.96 -3.51
CA ILE A 134 -26.49 10.85 -4.42
C ILE A 134 -27.88 10.28 -4.79
N ASP A 135 -28.20 10.21 -6.07
CA ASP A 135 -29.42 9.59 -6.56
C ASP A 135 -29.28 8.06 -6.66
N ASN A 136 -30.35 7.36 -7.03
CA ASN A 136 -30.35 5.90 -7.06
C ASN A 136 -29.41 5.33 -8.12
N ALA A 137 -29.30 5.95 -9.29
CA ALA A 137 -28.43 5.48 -10.36
C ALA A 137 -26.96 5.63 -9.96
N GLU A 138 -26.60 6.78 -9.41
CA GLU A 138 -25.25 7.03 -8.89
C GLU A 138 -24.93 6.14 -7.66
N TYR A 139 -25.95 5.80 -6.85
CA TYR A 139 -25.79 4.85 -5.74
C TYR A 139 -25.45 3.45 -6.26
N ASP A 140 -26.19 2.95 -7.25
CA ASP A 140 -25.94 1.62 -7.84
C ASP A 140 -24.55 1.58 -8.50
N GLU A 141 -24.19 2.62 -9.27
CA GLU A 141 -22.87 2.74 -9.91
C GLU A 141 -21.73 2.68 -8.89
N VAL A 142 -21.78 3.49 -7.82
CA VAL A 142 -20.73 3.51 -6.81
C VAL A 142 -20.73 2.23 -5.97
N PHE A 143 -21.88 1.58 -5.81
CA PHE A 143 -21.96 0.30 -5.09
C PHE A 143 -21.22 -0.79 -5.86
N ASP A 144 -21.53 -0.99 -7.12
CA ASP A 144 -20.90 -1.99 -7.98
C ASP A 144 -19.39 -1.73 -8.10
N TYR A 145 -19.02 -0.44 -8.24
CA TYR A 145 -17.62 -0.07 -8.30
C TYR A 145 -16.84 -0.42 -7.03
N ILE A 146 -17.40 -0.13 -5.84
CA ILE A 146 -16.75 -0.43 -4.56
C ILE A 146 -16.68 -1.95 -4.34
N GLU A 147 -17.74 -2.70 -4.68
CA GLU A 147 -17.75 -4.17 -4.59
C GLU A 147 -16.59 -4.80 -5.37
N ASP A 148 -16.34 -4.29 -6.58
CA ASP A 148 -15.28 -4.80 -7.45
C ASP A 148 -13.86 -4.39 -7.03
N ASN A 149 -13.70 -3.25 -6.35
CA ASN A 149 -12.40 -2.63 -6.15
C ASN A 149 -11.94 -2.57 -4.69
N PHE A 150 -12.84 -2.66 -3.71
CA PHE A 150 -12.53 -2.50 -2.29
C PHE A 150 -13.01 -3.69 -1.47
N HIS A 151 -12.09 -4.44 -0.89
CA HIS A 151 -12.38 -5.69 -0.20
C HIS A 151 -12.05 -5.57 1.28
N PHE A 152 -12.91 -6.08 2.16
CA PHE A 152 -12.80 -5.90 3.60
C PHE A 152 -12.59 -7.24 4.31
N ILE A 153 -11.61 -7.26 5.22
CA ILE A 153 -11.31 -8.39 6.11
C ILE A 153 -11.81 -8.02 7.51
N LEU A 154 -12.76 -8.79 8.02
CA LEU A 154 -13.32 -8.64 9.36
C LEU A 154 -13.35 -10.01 10.03
N PRO A 155 -12.22 -10.48 10.61
CA PRO A 155 -12.19 -11.74 11.35
C PRO A 155 -13.02 -11.62 12.63
N GLU A 156 -13.76 -12.66 12.98
CA GLU A 156 -14.58 -12.68 14.20
C GLU A 156 -13.78 -13.08 15.43
N GLU A 157 -12.83 -14.02 15.29
CA GLU A 157 -12.15 -14.63 16.44
C GLU A 157 -10.62 -14.40 16.44
N ASP A 158 -9.94 -14.56 15.29
CA ASP A 158 -8.47 -14.50 15.21
C ASP A 158 -7.99 -13.23 14.53
N LEU A 159 -7.52 -12.28 15.34
CA LEU A 159 -6.93 -11.02 14.90
C LEU A 159 -5.40 -11.07 14.83
N SER A 160 -4.80 -12.27 14.82
CA SER A 160 -3.35 -12.42 14.66
C SER A 160 -2.87 -11.90 13.31
N ILE A 161 -1.62 -11.42 13.29
CA ILE A 161 -1.02 -10.95 12.03
C ILE A 161 -0.94 -12.08 10.99
N GLU A 162 -0.76 -13.32 11.43
CA GLU A 162 -0.71 -14.50 10.60
C GLU A 162 -2.01 -14.71 9.82
N ASN A 163 -3.14 -14.69 10.52
CA ASN A 163 -4.46 -14.85 9.93
C ASN A 163 -4.82 -13.68 8.99
N ILE A 164 -4.50 -12.45 9.42
CA ILE A 164 -4.74 -11.25 8.59
C ILE A 164 -3.96 -11.33 7.28
N LEU A 165 -2.68 -11.73 7.33
CA LEU A 165 -1.85 -11.87 6.13
C LEU A 165 -2.29 -13.04 5.24
N GLU A 166 -2.78 -14.14 5.81
CA GLU A 166 -3.33 -15.26 5.00
C GLU A 166 -4.60 -14.83 4.24
N LYS A 167 -5.48 -14.04 4.89
CA LYS A 167 -6.64 -13.45 4.22
C LYS A 167 -6.21 -12.40 3.18
N GLY A 168 -5.20 -11.58 3.49
CA GLY A 168 -4.60 -10.64 2.53
C GLY A 168 -4.06 -11.35 1.29
N LYS A 169 -3.35 -12.47 1.47
CA LYS A 169 -2.87 -13.32 0.37
C LYS A 169 -4.02 -13.87 -0.49
N TYR A 170 -5.14 -14.26 0.14
CA TYR A 170 -6.33 -14.65 -0.59
C TYR A 170 -6.87 -13.50 -1.45
N LEU A 171 -6.95 -12.28 -0.91
CA LEU A 171 -7.40 -11.12 -1.67
C LEU A 171 -6.47 -10.81 -2.85
N VAL A 172 -5.14 -10.91 -2.67
CA VAL A 172 -4.20 -10.74 -3.78
C VAL A 172 -4.46 -11.77 -4.87
N LYS A 173 -4.57 -13.06 -4.51
CA LYS A 173 -4.73 -14.13 -5.49
C LYS A 173 -6.08 -14.10 -6.21
N LYS A 174 -7.15 -13.76 -5.50
CA LYS A 174 -8.51 -13.79 -6.05
C LYS A 174 -8.89 -12.50 -6.78
N TYR A 175 -8.53 -11.35 -6.22
CA TYR A 175 -9.00 -10.06 -6.71
C TYR A 175 -7.89 -9.17 -7.28
N GLY A 176 -6.62 -9.56 -7.07
CA GLY A 176 -5.47 -8.79 -7.55
C GLY A 176 -5.26 -7.46 -6.81
N ILE A 177 -5.52 -7.41 -5.50
CA ILE A 177 -5.28 -6.17 -4.75
C ILE A 177 -3.82 -5.74 -4.85
N LYS A 178 -3.59 -4.44 -4.97
CA LYS A 178 -2.27 -3.80 -5.00
C LYS A 178 -2.02 -2.88 -3.80
N VAL A 179 -3.05 -2.56 -3.05
CA VAL A 179 -2.98 -1.81 -1.78
C VAL A 179 -3.58 -2.66 -0.68
N PHE A 180 -2.87 -2.77 0.45
CA PHE A 180 -3.35 -3.48 1.63
C PHE A 180 -3.23 -2.60 2.87
N VAL A 181 -4.34 -2.26 3.51
CA VAL A 181 -4.43 -1.34 4.63
C VAL A 181 -4.73 -2.10 5.93
N LEU A 182 -3.91 -1.90 6.95
CA LEU A 182 -4.13 -2.37 8.31
C LEU A 182 -4.34 -1.16 9.24
N ASP A 183 -5.57 -0.96 9.70
CA ASP A 183 -5.96 0.22 10.49
C ASP A 183 -6.86 -0.13 11.68
N PRO A 184 -6.35 -0.05 12.91
CA PRO A 184 -4.97 0.26 13.29
C PRO A 184 -4.16 -0.97 13.78
N TYR A 185 -2.84 -0.79 13.95
CA TYR A 185 -1.90 -1.78 14.49
C TYR A 185 -2.32 -2.34 15.85
N ASN A 186 -2.82 -1.49 16.75
CA ASN A 186 -3.20 -1.90 18.11
C ASN A 186 -4.49 -2.75 18.19
N LYS A 187 -5.15 -3.02 17.08
CA LYS A 187 -6.23 -4.01 16.96
C LYS A 187 -5.75 -5.37 16.48
N ILE A 188 -4.49 -5.47 16.07
CA ILE A 188 -3.86 -6.76 15.79
C ILE A 188 -3.59 -7.44 17.13
N GLU A 189 -3.95 -8.71 17.24
CA GLU A 189 -3.69 -9.48 18.46
C GLU A 189 -2.20 -9.69 18.67
N HIS A 190 -1.70 -9.30 19.85
CA HIS A 190 -0.28 -9.37 20.16
C HIS A 190 0.08 -10.73 20.76
N LEU A 191 0.10 -11.78 19.91
CA LEU A 191 0.56 -13.11 20.30
C LEU A 191 2.08 -13.13 20.43
N ARG A 192 2.55 -12.84 21.67
CA ARG A 192 3.98 -12.86 21.99
C ARG A 192 4.43 -14.25 22.45
N GLY A 193 5.63 -14.66 22.01
CA GLY A 193 6.30 -15.84 22.52
C GLY A 193 6.63 -15.70 24.02
N LYS A 194 6.86 -16.83 24.74
CA LYS A 194 7.10 -16.87 26.20
C LYS A 194 8.18 -15.87 26.70
N ASN A 195 9.19 -15.60 25.87
CA ASN A 195 10.33 -14.72 26.21
C ASN A 195 10.44 -13.53 25.24
N GLU A 196 9.44 -13.27 24.40
CA GLU A 196 9.49 -12.21 23.40
C GLU A 196 9.07 -10.88 24.04
N THR A 197 9.94 -9.88 23.96
CA THR A 197 9.63 -8.51 24.35
C THR A 197 8.67 -7.86 23.35
N GLU A 198 7.99 -6.79 23.78
CA GLU A 198 7.11 -6.02 22.89
C GLU A 198 7.89 -5.49 21.66
N THR A 199 9.11 -5.01 21.87
CA THR A 199 9.97 -4.49 20.81
C THR A 199 10.34 -5.56 19.78
N GLU A 200 10.65 -6.79 20.21
CA GLU A 200 10.92 -7.93 19.33
C GLU A 200 9.69 -8.35 18.55
N TYR A 201 8.52 -8.39 19.22
CA TYR A 201 7.24 -8.67 18.57
C TYR A 201 6.95 -7.65 17.46
N ILE A 202 7.06 -6.34 17.75
CA ILE A 202 6.88 -5.27 16.78
C ILE A 202 7.83 -5.45 15.61
N SER A 203 9.11 -5.71 15.89
CA SER A 203 10.13 -5.98 14.88
C SER A 203 9.69 -7.11 13.95
N ARG A 204 9.23 -8.23 14.50
CA ARG A 204 8.75 -9.41 13.76
C ARG A 204 7.52 -9.10 12.91
N VAL A 205 6.55 -8.37 13.43
CA VAL A 205 5.35 -7.95 12.67
C VAL A 205 5.72 -7.09 11.48
N LEU A 206 6.60 -6.10 11.66
CA LEU A 206 7.04 -5.22 10.59
C LEU A 206 7.83 -5.97 9.52
N ASP A 207 8.67 -6.95 9.90
CA ASP A 207 9.37 -7.82 8.95
C ASP A 207 8.38 -8.66 8.13
N ARG A 208 7.36 -9.22 8.75
CA ARG A 208 6.31 -9.99 8.05
C ARG A 208 5.52 -9.13 7.07
N LEU A 209 5.17 -7.89 7.46
CA LEU A 209 4.49 -6.95 6.57
C LEU A 209 5.38 -6.55 5.38
N THR A 210 6.67 -6.29 5.63
CA THR A 210 7.63 -5.98 4.56
C THR A 210 7.84 -7.17 3.62
N MET A 211 7.96 -8.38 4.14
CA MET A 211 8.06 -9.59 3.32
C MET A 211 6.79 -9.84 2.52
N PHE A 212 5.61 -9.61 3.12
CA PHE A 212 4.33 -9.72 2.43
C PHE A 212 4.25 -8.72 1.27
N ALA A 213 4.59 -7.45 1.52
CA ALA A 213 4.61 -6.40 0.50
C ALA A 213 5.47 -6.80 -0.70
N LYS A 214 6.70 -7.25 -0.45
CA LYS A 214 7.65 -7.67 -1.50
C LYS A 214 7.19 -8.90 -2.25
N ARG A 215 6.74 -9.94 -1.52
CA ARG A 215 6.37 -11.23 -2.11
C ARG A 215 5.13 -11.16 -2.99
N TYR A 216 4.17 -10.34 -2.62
CA TYR A 216 2.88 -10.25 -3.29
C TYR A 216 2.73 -8.99 -4.15
N ASP A 217 3.79 -8.19 -4.26
CA ASP A 217 3.81 -6.97 -5.07
C ASP A 217 2.67 -6.01 -4.71
N VAL A 218 2.56 -5.70 -3.41
CA VAL A 218 1.54 -4.80 -2.86
C VAL A 218 2.18 -3.65 -2.08
N LEU A 219 1.51 -2.51 -2.04
CA LEU A 219 1.80 -1.42 -1.12
C LEU A 219 1.01 -1.65 0.17
N VAL A 220 1.71 -1.81 1.29
CA VAL A 220 1.10 -2.05 2.60
C VAL A 220 1.08 -0.76 3.42
N PHE A 221 -0.09 -0.37 3.90
CA PHE A 221 -0.26 0.72 4.88
C PHE A 221 -0.51 0.14 6.26
N LEU A 222 0.27 0.57 7.24
CA LEU A 222 0.08 0.26 8.66
C LEU A 222 -0.20 1.55 9.42
N VAL A 223 -1.42 1.69 9.94
CA VAL A 223 -1.78 2.82 10.81
C VAL A 223 -1.46 2.48 12.25
N ALA A 224 -0.66 3.32 12.92
CA ALA A 224 -0.26 3.10 14.30
C ALA A 224 -0.44 4.38 15.15
N HIS A 225 -0.86 4.18 16.40
CA HIS A 225 -1.06 5.29 17.32
C HIS A 225 0.25 5.67 18.03
N PRO A 226 0.54 6.96 18.21
CA PRO A 226 1.65 7.40 19.03
C PRO A 226 1.36 7.11 20.52
N ARG A 227 2.40 7.07 21.32
CA ARG A 227 2.26 7.15 22.79
C ARG A 227 1.53 8.46 23.17
N LYS A 228 1.12 8.56 24.42
CA LYS A 228 0.50 9.78 24.92
C LYS A 228 1.45 10.98 24.73
N MET A 229 1.06 11.90 23.87
CA MET A 229 1.85 13.08 23.55
C MET A 229 1.77 14.12 24.68
N GLY A 230 2.90 14.82 24.91
CA GLY A 230 2.97 15.98 25.79
C GLY A 230 2.34 17.23 25.18
N LYS A 231 2.32 18.29 25.98
CA LYS A 231 2.03 19.64 25.50
C LYS A 231 3.28 20.50 25.73
N GLU A 232 3.78 21.11 24.69
CA GLU A 232 4.81 22.13 24.77
C GLU A 232 4.17 23.50 24.60
N ASN A 233 4.38 24.43 25.57
CA ASN A 233 3.76 25.77 25.57
C ASN A 233 2.23 25.74 25.38
N GLY A 234 1.56 24.74 25.95
CA GLY A 234 0.09 24.57 25.86
C GLY A 234 -0.42 24.00 24.53
N LYS A 235 0.44 23.79 23.53
CA LYS A 235 0.11 23.16 22.25
C LYS A 235 0.53 21.70 22.25
N LEU A 236 -0.28 20.84 21.62
CA LEU A 236 0.08 19.43 21.38
C LEU A 236 1.27 19.37 20.42
N GLU A 237 2.29 18.61 20.78
CA GLU A 237 3.41 18.31 19.89
C GLU A 237 2.91 17.45 18.71
N ILE A 238 3.42 17.72 17.52
CA ILE A 238 3.19 16.90 16.33
C ILE A 238 4.01 15.62 16.49
N PRO A 239 3.37 14.44 16.57
CA PRO A 239 4.10 13.20 16.77
C PRO A 239 4.97 12.87 15.54
N ASN A 240 6.05 12.18 15.80
CA ASN A 240 6.88 11.55 14.78
C ASN A 240 6.79 10.02 14.90
N LEU A 241 7.44 9.28 13.97
CA LEU A 241 7.38 7.83 13.99
C LEU A 241 8.09 7.18 15.19
N TYR A 242 9.04 7.87 15.83
CA TYR A 242 9.66 7.40 17.08
C TYR A 242 8.72 7.52 18.28
N ASP A 243 7.66 8.32 18.15
CA ASP A 243 6.64 8.45 19.20
C ASP A 243 5.60 7.34 19.15
N ILE A 244 5.63 6.46 18.15
CA ILE A 244 4.74 5.28 18.12
C ILE A 244 5.10 4.39 19.31
N SER A 245 4.05 3.98 20.04
CA SER A 245 4.21 3.16 21.24
C SER A 245 4.95 1.86 20.92
N GLY A 246 5.93 1.55 21.76
CA GLY A 246 6.61 0.26 21.82
C GLY A 246 7.92 0.15 21.05
N SER A 247 8.21 0.92 20.02
CA SER A 247 9.49 0.72 19.33
C SER A 247 9.90 1.76 18.27
N ALA A 248 11.20 2.09 18.23
CA ALA A 248 11.84 2.80 17.13
C ALA A 248 11.82 2.00 15.80
N HIS A 249 11.45 0.72 15.83
CA HIS A 249 11.41 -0.12 14.62
C HIS A 249 10.40 0.35 13.60
N PHE A 250 9.31 1.06 14.00
CA PHE A 250 8.37 1.64 13.06
C PHE A 250 9.07 2.61 12.09
N TYR A 251 9.94 3.47 12.60
CA TYR A 251 10.74 4.34 11.74
C TYR A 251 11.80 3.54 10.95
N ASN A 252 12.54 2.64 11.61
CA ASN A 252 13.69 1.98 11.01
C ASN A 252 13.30 1.07 9.84
N LYS A 253 12.17 0.35 9.97
CA LYS A 253 11.78 -0.71 9.03
C LYS A 253 10.80 -0.28 7.94
N CYS A 254 10.08 0.84 8.09
CA CYS A 254 9.20 1.34 7.03
C CYS A 254 10.00 1.92 5.86
N ASP A 255 9.41 1.89 4.68
CA ASP A 255 9.91 2.57 3.49
C ASP A 255 9.33 3.99 3.41
N TYR A 256 8.07 4.17 3.81
CA TYR A 256 7.41 5.47 3.95
C TYR A 256 6.97 5.70 5.38
N GLY A 257 7.23 6.88 5.90
CA GLY A 257 6.84 7.29 7.25
C GLY A 257 6.06 8.59 7.22
N ILE A 258 4.80 8.56 7.67
CA ILE A 258 3.86 9.67 7.51
C ILE A 258 3.23 10.02 8.85
N THR A 259 3.11 11.32 9.12
CA THR A 259 2.30 11.83 10.23
C THR A 259 1.14 12.67 9.72
N VAL A 260 -0.04 12.40 10.24
CA VAL A 260 -1.24 13.21 10.02
C VAL A 260 -1.54 13.97 11.30
N PHE A 261 -1.55 15.29 11.21
CA PHE A 261 -1.85 16.18 12.32
C PHE A 261 -2.86 17.24 11.92
N ARG A 262 -3.87 17.46 12.76
CA ARG A 262 -4.92 18.44 12.51
C ARG A 262 -4.96 19.47 13.63
N LEU A 263 -5.02 20.74 13.24
CA LEU A 263 -5.36 21.81 14.18
C LEU A 263 -6.88 21.87 14.39
N TYR A 264 -7.26 21.99 15.65
CA TYR A 264 -8.64 22.20 16.05
C TYR A 264 -8.80 23.66 16.50
N GLY A 265 -9.74 24.37 15.89
CA GLY A 265 -10.25 25.63 16.38
C GLY A 265 -11.38 25.40 17.41
N ASP A 266 -11.83 26.47 18.00
CA ASP A 266 -13.05 26.51 18.80
C ASP A 266 -14.29 26.68 17.90
N LYS A 267 -15.48 26.79 18.52
CA LYS A 267 -16.72 26.98 17.78
C LYS A 267 -16.83 28.35 17.10
N GLU A 268 -16.14 29.36 17.64
CA GLU A 268 -16.18 30.73 17.13
C GLU A 268 -15.15 30.92 16.02
N ASN A 269 -14.00 30.20 16.13
CA ASN A 269 -12.90 30.25 15.16
C ASN A 269 -12.55 28.82 14.69
N PRO A 270 -13.37 28.22 13.82
CA PRO A 270 -13.11 26.86 13.31
C PRO A 270 -11.85 26.87 12.43
N ILE A 271 -10.93 25.95 12.74
CA ILE A 271 -9.71 25.74 11.96
C ILE A 271 -9.87 24.50 11.10
N ASN A 272 -9.61 24.61 9.82
CA ASN A 272 -9.55 23.47 8.88
C ASN A 272 -8.15 23.36 8.28
N GLU A 273 -7.18 23.13 9.14
CA GLU A 273 -5.79 22.93 8.76
C GLU A 273 -5.36 21.52 9.12
N VAL A 274 -4.87 20.81 8.12
CA VAL A 274 -4.30 19.48 8.25
C VAL A 274 -2.86 19.51 7.75
N TYR A 275 -1.95 19.02 8.57
CA TYR A 275 -0.53 18.90 8.24
C TYR A 275 -0.25 17.44 7.95
N ILE A 276 0.20 17.16 6.75
CA ILE A 276 0.67 15.85 6.31
C ILE A 276 2.18 15.92 6.21
N ARG A 277 2.86 15.24 7.11
CA ARG A 277 4.32 15.24 7.17
C ARG A 277 4.86 13.90 6.69
N PHE A 278 5.56 13.91 5.57
CA PHE A 278 6.30 12.78 5.03
C PHE A 278 7.69 12.77 5.65
N GLN A 279 7.82 12.09 6.80
CA GLN A 279 9.04 12.11 7.62
C GLN A 279 10.14 11.19 7.09
N LYS A 280 9.76 10.20 6.30
CA LYS A 280 10.67 9.25 5.69
C LYS A 280 10.18 8.84 4.31
N ILE A 281 11.01 9.05 3.33
CA ILE A 281 10.94 8.44 2.00
C ILE A 281 12.30 7.75 1.81
N LYS A 282 12.29 6.44 1.77
CA LYS A 282 13.55 5.65 1.79
C LYS A 282 14.36 5.80 0.51
N PHE A 283 13.67 5.97 -0.61
CA PHE A 283 14.28 6.08 -1.93
C PHE A 283 14.03 7.47 -2.49
N SER A 284 15.11 8.17 -2.86
CA SER A 284 15.07 9.57 -3.28
C SER A 284 14.26 9.83 -4.55
N TYR A 285 14.18 8.84 -5.45
CA TYR A 285 13.36 8.94 -6.67
C TYR A 285 11.84 8.96 -6.40
N LEU A 286 11.41 8.56 -5.20
CA LEU A 286 10.01 8.55 -4.79
C LEU A 286 9.54 9.85 -4.14
N GLY A 287 10.44 10.80 -3.91
CA GLY A 287 10.12 12.12 -3.38
C GLY A 287 11.13 12.60 -2.35
N GLU A 288 11.05 13.87 -2.03
CA GLU A 288 11.99 14.54 -1.10
C GLU A 288 11.51 14.48 0.36
N GLY A 289 10.29 13.99 0.59
CA GLY A 289 9.64 14.11 1.88
C GLY A 289 9.15 15.55 2.14
N GLY A 290 8.99 15.91 3.42
CA GLY A 290 8.57 17.27 3.78
C GLY A 290 7.18 17.31 4.41
N GLU A 291 6.63 18.53 4.49
CA GLU A 291 5.33 18.77 5.10
C GLU A 291 4.42 19.51 4.13
N VAL A 292 3.22 18.99 3.94
CA VAL A 292 2.17 19.62 3.17
C VAL A 292 1.08 20.11 4.11
N LYS A 293 0.78 21.39 4.06
CA LYS A 293 -0.38 22.00 4.70
C LYS A 293 -1.57 21.92 3.75
N CYS A 294 -2.67 21.33 4.20
CA CYS A 294 -3.88 21.16 3.38
C CYS A 294 -5.15 21.44 4.19
N LYS A 295 -6.26 21.53 3.47
CA LYS A 295 -7.63 21.60 4.02
C LYS A 295 -8.35 20.28 3.71
N ARG A 296 -9.21 19.85 4.61
CA ARG A 296 -10.07 18.69 4.38
C ARG A 296 -11.48 19.14 4.05
N ASN A 297 -12.05 18.59 2.98
CA ASN A 297 -13.47 18.74 2.71
C ASN A 297 -14.28 17.80 3.60
N TYR A 298 -15.13 18.34 4.46
CA TYR A 298 -15.94 17.54 5.40
C TYR A 298 -17.13 16.82 4.77
N ASN A 299 -17.50 17.20 3.52
CA ASN A 299 -18.61 16.56 2.82
C ASN A 299 -18.17 15.26 2.13
N ASN A 300 -17.01 15.28 1.47
CA ASN A 300 -16.53 14.14 0.69
C ASN A 300 -15.22 13.53 1.22
N GLY A 301 -14.58 14.13 2.22
CA GLY A 301 -13.36 13.62 2.84
C GLY A 301 -12.09 13.80 2.00
N ARG A 302 -12.13 14.60 0.93
CA ARG A 302 -10.96 14.91 0.08
C ARG A 302 -10.08 16.00 0.70
N TYR A 303 -8.85 16.09 0.22
CA TYR A 303 -7.85 17.06 0.66
C TYR A 303 -7.48 18.00 -0.48
N GLU A 304 -7.27 19.29 -0.17
CA GLU A 304 -6.84 20.32 -1.09
C GLU A 304 -5.66 21.09 -0.49
N ALA A 305 -4.73 21.56 -1.33
CA ALA A 305 -3.63 22.40 -0.87
C ALA A 305 -4.16 23.65 -0.17
N PHE A 306 -3.49 24.06 0.91
CA PHE A 306 -3.96 25.14 1.78
C PHE A 306 -3.89 26.53 1.11
N ASP A 307 -2.87 26.75 0.30
CA ASP A 307 -2.53 27.98 -0.42
C ASP A 307 -3.41 28.25 -1.64
N LYS A 308 -4.12 27.24 -2.12
CA LYS A 308 -5.16 27.46 -3.12
C LYS A 308 -6.30 28.21 -2.47
N ASP A 309 -6.67 29.37 -3.06
CA ASP A 309 -7.95 30.00 -2.79
C ASP A 309 -9.06 29.00 -3.18
N VAL A 310 -9.42 28.15 -2.22
CA VAL A 310 -10.41 27.10 -2.44
C VAL A 310 -11.79 27.74 -2.41
N LEU A 311 -12.09 28.50 -3.46
CA LEU A 311 -13.44 28.94 -3.76
C LEU A 311 -14.30 27.77 -4.26
N GLN A 312 -13.69 26.71 -4.79
CA GLN A 312 -14.38 25.52 -5.27
C GLN A 312 -13.58 24.25 -4.90
N TRP A 313 -14.16 23.43 -4.02
CA TRP A 313 -13.70 22.07 -3.76
C TRP A 313 -13.85 21.18 -4.99
N ASP A 314 -12.92 20.24 -5.20
CA ASP A 314 -13.15 19.17 -6.17
C ASP A 314 -14.30 18.27 -5.68
N ASN A 315 -15.50 18.55 -6.20
CA ASN A 315 -16.69 17.75 -5.98
C ASN A 315 -17.05 16.90 -7.21
N SER A 316 -16.13 16.76 -8.16
CA SER A 316 -16.35 15.92 -9.34
C SER A 316 -16.50 14.45 -8.96
N ASN A 317 -17.34 13.72 -9.71
CA ASN A 317 -17.40 12.28 -9.61
C ASN A 317 -16.14 11.68 -10.29
N TRP A 318 -15.28 11.02 -9.51
CA TRP A 318 -14.05 10.44 -10.03
C TRP A 318 -14.30 9.21 -10.90
N LEU A 319 -15.44 8.52 -10.74
CA LEU A 319 -15.80 7.38 -11.58
C LEU A 319 -15.96 7.79 -13.04
N HIS A 320 -16.45 9.00 -13.30
CA HIS A 320 -16.66 9.53 -14.63
C HIS A 320 -15.39 10.14 -15.28
N LYS A 321 -14.30 10.32 -14.52
CA LYS A 321 -13.02 10.79 -15.04
C LYS A 321 -12.17 9.68 -15.70
N ARG A 322 -12.56 8.42 -15.55
CA ARG A 322 -11.87 7.30 -16.18
C ARG A 322 -12.14 7.27 -17.68
N GLU A 323 -11.28 7.87 -18.46
CA GLU A 323 -11.01 7.35 -19.80
C GLU A 323 -10.26 6.03 -19.60
N VAL A 324 -10.95 4.90 -19.73
CA VAL A 324 -10.32 3.58 -19.68
C VAL A 324 -9.42 3.50 -20.91
N PRO A 325 -8.08 3.39 -20.77
CA PRO A 325 -7.25 3.10 -21.93
C PRO A 325 -7.70 1.74 -22.47
N ALA A 326 -8.15 1.71 -23.72
CA ALA A 326 -8.64 0.50 -24.39
C ALA A 326 -7.57 -0.63 -24.48
N GLU A 327 -6.31 -0.33 -24.15
CA GLU A 327 -5.16 -1.23 -24.21
C GLU A 327 -5.07 -2.22 -23.04
N LEU A 328 -5.86 -2.08 -21.97
CA LEU A 328 -5.84 -3.01 -20.82
C LEU A 328 -6.72 -4.26 -21.00
N TRP A 329 -7.41 -4.42 -22.14
CA TRP A 329 -8.30 -5.55 -22.43
C TRP A 329 -7.73 -6.56 -23.45
N ASP A 330 -6.44 -6.44 -23.79
CA ASP A 330 -5.78 -7.51 -24.54
C ASP A 330 -5.44 -8.66 -23.59
N PHE A 331 -6.43 -9.47 -23.30
CA PHE A 331 -6.22 -10.82 -22.80
C PHE A 331 -5.61 -11.61 -23.96
N GLY A 332 -4.28 -11.54 -24.12
CA GLY A 332 -3.56 -12.42 -25.02
C GLY A 332 -4.14 -13.83 -24.89
N GLU A 333 -4.37 -14.49 -26.01
CA GLU A 333 -5.00 -15.82 -26.12
C GLU A 333 -4.49 -16.73 -25.00
N ILE A 334 -5.43 -17.22 -24.17
CA ILE A 334 -5.14 -18.19 -23.12
C ILE A 334 -4.60 -19.43 -23.82
N ASP A 335 -3.29 -19.66 -23.70
CA ASP A 335 -2.67 -20.91 -24.13
C ASP A 335 -3.26 -22.06 -23.28
N ASN A 336 -4.18 -22.82 -23.91
CA ASN A 336 -4.87 -23.95 -23.30
C ASN A 336 -3.97 -25.18 -23.11
N ASN A 337 -2.65 -25.06 -23.26
CA ASN A 337 -1.70 -26.16 -23.20
C ASN A 337 -0.82 -26.19 -21.93
N ILE A 338 -1.29 -25.69 -20.80
CA ILE A 338 -0.58 -25.91 -19.52
C ILE A 338 -1.16 -27.19 -18.85
N PRO A 339 -0.41 -28.30 -18.80
CA PRO A 339 -0.83 -29.48 -18.04
C PRO A 339 -0.74 -29.20 -16.55
N PHE A 340 -1.72 -29.74 -15.81
CA PHE A 340 -1.89 -29.68 -14.36
C PHE A 340 -0.71 -30.22 -13.56
#